data_927490c452f136f68ec357e5299558c3
#
_entry.id   927490c452f136f68ec357e5299558c3
#
_cell.length_a   1.000
_cell.length_b   1.000
_cell.length_c   1.000
_cell.angle_alpha   90.00
_cell.angle_beta   90.00
_cell.angle_gamma   90.00
#
_symmetry.space_group_name_H-M   'P 1'
#
loop_
_entity.id
_entity.type
_entity.pdbx_description
1 polymer ?
#
loop_
_entity_poly.entity_id
_entity_poly.type
_entity_poly.pdbx_seq_one_letter_code
_entity_poly.pdbx_strand_id
1 'polypeptide(L)'
;MRYMMLIHHDEAALANAPQKQLWADYAAFNEALAKAGEGMAAGERLRPASAATTIRVTDDGTDILDGPYADTKEQLAGYFLIDVADIDEAIAWAKRCPSSRYGSIEIRPLAETYPRPDSRLRTRES
;
A
#
# COMPACT_ATOMS: atom_id res chain seq x y z
N MET A 1 -0.53 14.34 10.63
CA MET A 1 0.34 13.16 10.83
C MET A 1 0.22 12.23 9.64
N ARG A 2 1.33 11.66 9.19
CA ARG A 2 1.32 10.84 7.99
C ARG A 2 1.30 9.36 8.34
N TYR A 3 0.48 8.64 7.58
CA TYR A 3 0.34 7.19 7.73
C TYR A 3 0.45 6.51 6.38
N MET A 4 0.92 5.27 6.39
CA MET A 4 0.82 4.39 5.24
C MET A 4 -0.28 3.39 5.49
N MET A 5 -1.20 3.27 4.53
CA MET A 5 -2.18 2.20 4.52
C MET A 5 -1.64 1.09 3.63
N LEU A 6 -1.30 -0.04 4.22
CA LEU A 6 -0.81 -1.22 3.50
C LEU A 6 -1.98 -2.14 3.23
N ILE A 7 -2.23 -2.38 1.95
CA ILE A 7 -3.40 -3.13 1.52
C ILE A 7 -2.99 -4.58 1.30
N HIS A 8 -3.56 -5.46 2.13
CA HIS A 8 -3.38 -6.91 2.00
C HIS A 8 -4.72 -7.51 1.58
N HIS A 9 -4.74 -8.33 0.54
CA HIS A 9 -5.97 -8.99 0.16
C HIS A 9 -5.72 -10.43 -0.28
N ASP A 10 -6.78 -11.23 -0.19
CA ASP A 10 -6.81 -12.58 -0.72
C ASP A 10 -6.96 -12.45 -2.25
N GLU A 11 -5.91 -12.82 -2.98
CA GLU A 11 -5.89 -12.66 -4.44
C GLU A 11 -7.01 -13.44 -5.12
N ALA A 12 -7.33 -14.63 -4.62
CA ALA A 12 -8.42 -15.43 -5.18
C ALA A 12 -9.78 -14.78 -4.93
N ALA A 13 -10.02 -14.28 -3.72
CA ALA A 13 -11.26 -13.57 -3.41
C ALA A 13 -11.42 -12.33 -4.27
N LEU A 14 -10.35 -11.57 -4.45
CA LEU A 14 -10.38 -10.37 -5.26
C LEU A 14 -10.64 -10.70 -6.74
N ALA A 15 -10.03 -11.75 -7.26
CA ALA A 15 -10.22 -12.18 -8.64
C ALA A 15 -11.65 -12.59 -8.93
N ASN A 16 -12.36 -13.10 -7.92
CA ASN A 16 -13.77 -13.50 -8.04
C ASN A 16 -14.75 -12.36 -7.75
N ALA A 17 -14.25 -11.19 -7.35
CA ALA A 17 -15.08 -10.03 -7.08
C ALA A 17 -15.63 -9.43 -8.39
N PRO A 18 -16.75 -8.68 -8.33
CA PRO A 18 -17.24 -7.94 -9.49
C PRO A 18 -16.25 -6.86 -9.89
N GLN A 19 -15.42 -7.14 -10.89
CA GLN A 19 -14.30 -6.28 -11.26
C GLN A 19 -14.72 -4.87 -11.65
N LYS A 20 -15.79 -4.75 -12.42
CA LYS A 20 -16.26 -3.44 -12.86
C LYS A 20 -16.69 -2.58 -11.68
N GLN A 21 -17.40 -3.18 -10.72
CA GLN A 21 -17.81 -2.45 -9.51
C GLN A 21 -16.61 -2.10 -8.64
N LEU A 22 -15.66 -3.02 -8.51
CA LEU A 22 -14.44 -2.78 -7.73
C LEU A 22 -13.65 -1.59 -8.27
N TRP A 23 -13.47 -1.52 -9.58
CA TRP A 23 -12.77 -0.39 -10.20
C TRP A 23 -13.52 0.92 -10.03
N ALA A 24 -14.85 0.89 -10.13
CA ALA A 24 -15.66 2.08 -9.89
C ALA A 24 -15.55 2.55 -8.43
N ASP A 25 -15.56 1.61 -7.50
CA ASP A 25 -15.42 1.91 -6.08
C ASP A 25 -14.06 2.52 -5.77
N TYR A 26 -12.98 2.02 -6.39
CA TYR A 26 -11.65 2.60 -6.23
C TYR A 26 -11.55 3.99 -6.82
N ALA A 27 -12.17 4.22 -7.97
CA ALA A 27 -12.19 5.55 -8.56
C ALA A 27 -12.87 6.56 -7.63
N ALA A 28 -13.98 6.16 -7.03
CA ALA A 28 -14.70 7.01 -6.08
C ALA A 28 -13.88 7.26 -4.81
N PHE A 29 -13.19 6.25 -4.31
CA PHE A 29 -12.34 6.36 -3.14
C PHE A 29 -11.17 7.32 -3.38
N ASN A 30 -10.48 7.17 -4.52
CA ASN A 30 -9.38 8.06 -4.89
C ASN A 30 -9.85 9.52 -5.04
N GLU A 31 -11.02 9.72 -5.62
CA GLU A 31 -11.59 11.05 -5.77
C GLU A 31 -11.92 11.67 -4.40
N ALA A 32 -12.48 10.88 -3.49
CA ALA A 32 -12.79 11.34 -2.15
C ALA A 32 -11.53 11.75 -1.38
N LEU A 33 -10.46 10.96 -1.48
CA LEU A 33 -9.18 11.31 -0.86
C LEU A 33 -8.63 12.61 -1.43
N ALA A 34 -8.68 12.77 -2.74
CA ALA A 34 -8.18 13.98 -3.39
C ALA A 34 -8.97 15.22 -2.96
N LYS A 35 -10.30 15.11 -2.91
CA LYS A 35 -11.16 16.23 -2.49
C LYS A 35 -10.97 16.60 -1.03
N ALA A 36 -10.70 15.64 -0.18
CA ALA A 36 -10.43 15.91 1.22
C ALA A 36 -9.06 16.56 1.45
N GLY A 37 -8.20 16.55 0.44
CA GLY A 37 -6.84 17.06 0.56
C GLY A 37 -5.95 16.22 1.45
N GLU A 38 -6.38 15.03 1.80
CA GLU A 38 -5.68 14.14 2.72
C GLU A 38 -4.90 13.05 1.99
N GLY A 39 -5.24 12.80 0.74
CA GLY A 39 -4.51 11.86 -0.09
C GLY A 39 -3.21 12.48 -0.54
N MET A 40 -2.11 11.88 -0.16
CA MET A 40 -0.83 12.23 -0.74
C MET A 40 -0.77 11.60 -2.13
N ALA A 41 -0.01 12.20 -3.02
CA ALA A 41 0.06 11.75 -4.42
C ALA A 41 0.66 10.36 -4.59
N ALA A 42 0.95 9.64 -3.52
CA ALA A 42 1.58 8.34 -3.55
C ALA A 42 0.61 7.26 -3.12
N GLY A 43 0.07 6.57 -4.07
CA GLY A 43 -0.69 5.35 -3.86
C GLY A 43 -0.42 4.49 -5.07
N GLU A 44 0.05 3.27 -4.86
CA GLU A 44 0.44 2.39 -5.95
C GLU A 44 -0.13 1.00 -5.76
N ARG A 45 -0.52 0.41 -6.86
CA ARG A 45 -0.95 -0.97 -6.90
C ARG A 45 0.23 -1.85 -7.30
N LEU A 46 0.39 -2.96 -6.59
CA LEU A 46 1.42 -3.95 -6.91
C LEU A 46 0.86 -5.03 -7.82
N ARG A 47 1.71 -5.64 -8.62
CA ARG A 47 1.35 -6.84 -9.34
C ARG A 47 1.19 -8.01 -8.35
N PRO A 48 0.55 -9.12 -8.78
CA PRO A 48 0.35 -10.25 -7.87
C PRO A 48 1.64 -10.75 -7.22
N ALA A 49 1.50 -11.37 -6.05
CA ALA A 49 2.64 -11.86 -5.27
C ALA A 49 3.58 -12.79 -6.07
N SER A 50 3.03 -13.51 -7.05
CA SER A 50 3.83 -14.38 -7.93
C SER A 50 4.89 -13.62 -8.74
N ALA A 51 4.72 -12.30 -8.91
CA ALA A 51 5.69 -11.46 -9.61
C ALA A 51 6.80 -10.93 -8.70
N ALA A 52 6.75 -11.24 -7.41
CA ALA A 52 7.70 -10.70 -6.44
C ALA A 52 9.05 -11.40 -6.54
N THR A 53 10.10 -10.67 -6.16
CA THR A 53 11.44 -11.19 -5.97
C THR A 53 11.92 -10.78 -4.60
N THR A 54 12.39 -11.71 -3.81
CA THR A 54 12.88 -11.44 -2.46
C THR A 54 14.36 -11.73 -2.39
N ILE A 55 15.13 -10.81 -1.82
CA ILE A 55 16.58 -10.90 -1.72
C ILE A 55 16.96 -10.89 -0.25
N ARG A 56 17.83 -11.83 0.13
CA ARG A 56 18.42 -11.86 1.46
C ARG A 56 19.94 -11.93 1.33
N VAL A 57 20.62 -11.00 1.95
CA VAL A 57 22.09 -10.95 1.97
C VAL A 57 22.55 -11.35 3.38
N THR A 58 23.42 -12.34 3.45
CA THR A 58 24.02 -12.80 4.68
C THR A 58 25.55 -12.83 4.52
N ASP A 59 26.26 -13.16 5.59
CA ASP A 59 27.73 -13.30 5.51
C ASP A 59 28.14 -14.43 4.55
N ASP A 60 27.25 -15.40 4.34
CA ASP A 60 27.51 -16.55 3.47
C ASP A 60 27.15 -16.29 2.01
N GLY A 61 26.57 -15.14 1.70
CA GLY A 61 26.22 -14.78 0.33
C GLY A 61 24.85 -14.16 0.18
N THR A 62 24.32 -14.21 -1.03
CA THR A 62 23.05 -13.61 -1.40
C THR A 62 22.08 -14.69 -1.85
N ASP A 63 20.92 -14.73 -1.22
CA ASP A 63 19.82 -15.60 -1.66
C ASP A 63 18.79 -14.76 -2.39
N ILE A 64 18.40 -15.24 -3.58
CA ILE A 64 17.36 -14.60 -4.38
C ILE A 64 16.23 -15.60 -4.54
N LEU A 65 15.03 -15.20 -4.09
CA LEU A 65 13.84 -16.04 -4.16
C LEU A 65 12.83 -15.41 -5.13
N ASP A 66 12.36 -16.19 -6.09
CA ASP A 66 11.24 -15.80 -6.92
C ASP A 66 9.96 -16.03 -6.15
N GLY A 67 9.44 -14.97 -5.57
CA GLY A 67 8.24 -15.05 -4.75
C GLY A 67 8.22 -13.98 -3.66
N PRO A 68 7.10 -13.87 -2.95
CA PRO A 68 6.95 -12.87 -1.90
C PRO A 68 7.74 -13.22 -0.65
N TYR A 69 8.04 -12.18 0.13
CA TYR A 69 8.70 -12.33 1.43
C TYR A 69 7.96 -13.30 2.36
N ALA A 70 6.63 -13.22 2.37
CA ALA A 70 5.80 -14.11 3.16
C ALA A 70 4.72 -14.75 2.29
N ASP A 71 4.60 -16.06 2.37
CA ASP A 71 3.56 -16.80 1.65
C ASP A 71 2.35 -16.95 2.56
N THR A 72 1.47 -15.97 2.50
CA THR A 72 0.26 -15.90 3.32
C THR A 72 -0.97 -15.85 2.42
N LYS A 73 -2.12 -16.17 2.99
CA LYS A 73 -3.39 -16.13 2.25
C LYS A 73 -3.70 -14.72 1.76
N GLU A 74 -3.45 -13.71 2.59
CA GLU A 74 -3.58 -12.31 2.21
C GLU A 74 -2.21 -11.77 1.86
N GLN A 75 -2.06 -11.26 0.65
CA GLN A 75 -0.80 -10.76 0.14
C GLN A 75 -0.82 -9.24 0.02
N LEU A 76 0.33 -8.61 0.24
CA LEU A 76 0.46 -7.17 0.05
C LEU A 76 0.17 -6.83 -1.41
N ALA A 77 -0.79 -5.96 -1.63
CA ALA A 77 -1.29 -5.63 -2.97
C ALA A 77 -1.07 -4.17 -3.36
N GLY A 78 -0.76 -3.31 -2.42
CA GLY A 78 -0.54 -1.91 -2.69
C GLY A 78 -0.52 -1.09 -1.42
N TYR A 79 -0.45 0.22 -1.59
CA TYR A 79 -0.42 1.13 -0.46
C TYR A 79 -1.00 2.49 -0.84
N PHE A 80 -1.40 3.23 0.20
CA PHE A 80 -1.70 4.65 0.11
C PHE A 80 -0.94 5.38 1.20
N LEU A 81 -0.50 6.59 0.88
CA LEU A 81 0.02 7.52 1.88
C LEU A 81 -1.05 8.58 2.14
N ILE A 82 -1.37 8.81 3.40
CA ILE A 82 -2.35 9.81 3.80
C ILE A 82 -1.78 10.72 4.87
N ASP A 83 -2.27 11.96 4.91
CA ASP A 83 -1.91 12.93 5.94
C ASP A 83 -3.20 13.36 6.63
N VAL A 84 -3.38 12.90 7.85
CA VAL A 84 -4.62 13.09 8.62
C VAL A 84 -4.28 13.52 10.04
N ALA A 85 -5.30 13.96 10.77
CA ALA A 85 -5.10 14.50 12.11
C ALA A 85 -4.61 13.45 13.11
N ASP A 86 -5.19 12.26 13.06
CA ASP A 86 -4.92 11.21 14.05
C ASP A 86 -5.25 9.82 13.49
N ILE A 87 -5.02 8.81 14.31
CA ILE A 87 -5.28 7.41 13.92
C ILE A 87 -6.77 7.15 13.68
N ASP A 88 -7.66 7.81 14.38
CA ASP A 88 -9.09 7.59 14.20
C ASP A 88 -9.54 8.02 12.81
N GLU A 89 -8.98 9.12 12.31
CA GLU A 89 -9.26 9.57 10.95
C GLU A 89 -8.66 8.62 9.92
N ALA A 90 -7.46 8.10 10.18
CA ALA A 90 -6.85 7.10 9.31
C ALA A 90 -7.70 5.82 9.25
N ILE A 91 -8.23 5.37 10.38
CA ILE A 91 -9.12 4.21 10.44
C ILE A 91 -10.40 4.46 9.62
N ALA A 92 -10.96 5.66 9.73
CA ALA A 92 -12.15 6.01 8.96
C ALA A 92 -11.90 5.88 7.45
N TRP A 93 -10.74 6.34 6.97
CA TRP A 93 -10.36 6.17 5.57
C TRP A 93 -10.15 4.70 5.19
N ALA A 94 -9.48 3.94 6.06
CA ALA A 94 -9.22 2.53 5.79
C ALA A 94 -10.51 1.73 5.63
N LYS A 95 -11.53 2.03 6.42
CA LYS A 95 -12.84 1.38 6.32
C LYS A 95 -13.52 1.64 4.98
N ARG A 96 -13.22 2.75 4.34
CA ARG A 96 -13.79 3.12 3.04
C ARG A 96 -13.03 2.51 1.86
N CYS A 97 -11.83 2.01 2.10
CA CYS A 97 -11.02 1.41 1.05
C CYS A 97 -11.72 0.15 0.52
N PRO A 98 -11.97 0.04 -0.80
CA PRO A 98 -12.70 -1.09 -1.36
C PRO A 98 -12.10 -2.46 -1.05
N SER A 99 -10.76 -2.56 -0.98
CA SER A 99 -10.09 -3.82 -0.67
C SER A 99 -10.31 -4.30 0.76
N SER A 100 -10.83 -3.45 1.65
CA SER A 100 -11.11 -3.88 3.03
C SER A 100 -12.14 -5.02 3.10
N ARG A 101 -12.92 -5.20 2.04
CA ARG A 101 -13.89 -6.30 1.93
C ARG A 101 -13.25 -7.62 1.51
N TYR A 102 -12.03 -7.58 1.00
CA TYR A 102 -11.35 -8.75 0.44
C TYR A 102 -10.05 -9.08 1.17
N GLY A 103 -9.81 -8.43 2.27
CA GLY A 103 -8.60 -8.62 3.05
C GLY A 103 -8.50 -7.64 4.20
N SER A 104 -7.30 -7.16 4.46
CA SER A 104 -7.01 -6.31 5.60
C SER A 104 -6.25 -5.06 5.16
N ILE A 105 -6.52 -3.96 5.87
CA ILE A 105 -5.75 -2.73 5.70
C ILE A 105 -4.93 -2.51 6.96
N GLU A 106 -3.63 -2.55 6.82
CA GLU A 106 -2.71 -2.27 7.91
C GLU A 106 -2.33 -0.81 7.88
N ILE A 107 -2.45 -0.12 9.02
CA ILE A 107 -2.13 1.30 9.11
C ILE A 107 -0.86 1.44 9.93
N ARG A 108 0.16 2.10 9.37
CA ARG A 108 1.41 2.33 10.06
C ARG A 108 1.79 3.80 10.02
N PRO A 109 2.04 4.43 11.19
CA PRO A 109 2.56 5.78 11.20
C PRO A 109 3.92 5.83 10.52
N LEU A 110 4.17 6.88 9.74
CA LEU A 110 5.49 7.07 9.15
C LEU A 110 6.48 7.54 10.20
N ALA A 111 7.70 7.01 10.12
CA ALA A 111 8.78 7.45 10.99
C ALA A 111 9.22 8.86 10.57
N GLU A 112 9.17 9.80 11.51
CA GLU A 112 9.53 11.19 11.22
C GLU A 112 11.01 11.48 11.47
N THR A 113 11.68 10.58 12.18
CA THR A 113 13.10 10.73 12.50
C THR A 113 14.02 10.10 11.46
N TYR A 114 13.45 9.50 10.43
CA TYR A 114 14.25 8.87 9.38
C TYR A 114 14.98 9.95 8.56
N PRO A 115 16.32 9.85 8.42
CA PRO A 115 17.07 10.82 7.61
C PRO A 115 16.62 10.76 6.16
N ARG A 116 16.37 11.93 5.57
CA ARG A 116 15.93 12.02 4.18
C ARG A 116 16.97 12.72 3.34
N PRO A 117 17.14 12.30 2.10
CA PRO A 117 17.97 13.04 1.17
C PRO A 117 17.38 14.44 0.95
N ASP A 118 18.24 15.40 0.60
CA ASP A 118 17.80 16.71 0.15
C ASP A 118 16.84 16.55 -1.05
N SER A 119 15.74 17.31 -1.06
CA SER A 119 14.76 17.22 -2.12
C SER A 119 15.35 17.48 -3.51
N ARG A 120 16.38 18.31 -3.61
CA ARG A 120 17.05 18.57 -4.89
C ARG A 120 17.81 17.34 -5.39
N LEU A 121 18.40 16.59 -4.48
CA LEU A 121 19.08 15.35 -4.83
C LEU A 121 18.08 14.30 -5.29
N ARG A 122 16.93 14.21 -4.63
CA ARG A 122 15.86 13.29 -5.01
C ARG A 122 15.34 13.58 -6.40
N THR A 123 15.15 14.84 -6.73
CA THR A 123 14.68 15.26 -8.05
C THR A 123 15.65 14.84 -9.15
N ARG A 124 16.95 14.91 -8.87
CA ARG A 124 17.98 14.56 -9.86
C ARG A 124 18.12 13.07 -10.06
N GLU A 125 17.76 12.28 -9.08
CA GLU A 125 17.84 10.82 -9.14
C GLU A 125 16.61 10.19 -9.77
N SER A 126 15.53 10.89 -9.82
CA SER A 126 14.31 10.41 -10.47
C SER A 126 14.32 10.60 -12.01
#